data_9e5b55331fe9f62b228eb813a0388007
#
_entry.id   9e5b55331fe9f62b228eb813a0388007
#
_cell.length_a   1.000
_cell.length_b   1.000
_cell.length_c   1.000
_cell.angle_alpha   90.00
_cell.angle_beta   90.00
_cell.angle_gamma   90.00
#
_symmetry.space_group_name_H-M   'P 1'
#
loop_
_entity.id
_entity.type
_entity.pdbx_description
1 polymer ?
#
loop_
_entity_poly.entity_id
_entity_poly.type
_entity_poly.pdbx_seq_one_letter_code
_entity_poly.pdbx_strand_id
1 'polypeptide(L)'
;MTKKTGTIIVLVILLILLTTAKLKGVIGGEEALVVQTETVFSGRITETVPANGKIQPEMEVKISPDVSGEITELTIKEGDWVEKGDLLIRINPEIYAANLDRMKASLNNMKSNLSQQKAQLKDTELKHNRNTNLFDKKAISSAEYETSQNNYEIAKLAVEASQYSVKSSEASLKEAQNNLNRTSIYAPISGTISRLNVEKGERVVG
;
A
#
# COMPACT_ATOMS: atom_id res chain seq x y z
N MET A 1 -28.76 -122.96 -27.59
CA MET A 1 -27.81 -122.02 -26.97
C MET A 1 -28.48 -121.48 -25.70
N THR A 2 -27.93 -121.72 -24.60
CA THR A 2 -28.52 -121.55 -23.28
C THR A 2 -28.60 -120.08 -22.87
N LYS A 3 -29.73 -119.68 -22.24
CA LYS A 3 -29.96 -118.31 -21.74
C LYS A 3 -28.79 -117.63 -21.00
N LYS A 4 -27.89 -118.42 -20.44
CA LYS A 4 -26.68 -118.00 -19.72
C LYS A 4 -25.56 -117.45 -20.66
N THR A 5 -25.46 -117.90 -21.91
CA THR A 5 -24.47 -117.39 -22.85
C THR A 5 -24.84 -115.99 -23.39
N GLY A 6 -26.17 -115.74 -23.54
CA GLY A 6 -26.65 -114.42 -23.96
C GLY A 6 -26.41 -113.31 -22.93
N THR A 7 -26.55 -113.66 -21.66
CA THR A 7 -26.30 -112.75 -20.52
C THR A 7 -24.85 -112.38 -20.36
N ILE A 8 -23.94 -113.32 -20.63
CA ILE A 8 -22.50 -113.04 -20.57
C ILE A 8 -22.05 -112.12 -21.69
N ILE A 9 -22.60 -112.29 -22.91
CA ILE A 9 -22.28 -111.49 -24.08
C ILE A 9 -22.74 -110.02 -23.82
N VAL A 10 -23.93 -109.83 -23.22
CA VAL A 10 -24.46 -108.50 -22.89
C VAL A 10 -23.59 -107.80 -21.82
N LEU A 11 -23.12 -108.54 -20.81
CA LEU A 11 -22.23 -108.02 -19.78
C LEU A 11 -20.87 -107.58 -20.33
N VAL A 12 -20.31 -108.37 -21.26
CA VAL A 12 -19.04 -108.02 -21.93
C VAL A 12 -19.15 -106.85 -22.81
N ILE A 13 -20.31 -106.68 -23.53
CA ILE A 13 -20.55 -105.52 -24.34
C ILE A 13 -20.76 -104.24 -23.47
N LEU A 14 -21.42 -104.36 -22.33
CA LEU A 14 -21.57 -103.31 -21.37
C LEU A 14 -20.25 -102.86 -20.77
N LEU A 15 -19.40 -103.83 -20.44
CA LEU A 15 -18.05 -103.58 -19.88
C LEU A 15 -17.11 -102.85 -20.93
N ILE A 16 -17.20 -103.27 -22.19
CA ILE A 16 -16.47 -102.60 -23.28
C ILE A 16 -17.00 -101.21 -23.50
N LEU A 17 -18.34 -100.99 -23.43
CA LEU A 17 -18.94 -99.67 -23.57
C LEU A 17 -18.56 -98.72 -22.42
N LEU A 18 -18.50 -99.21 -21.16
CA LEU A 18 -18.03 -98.42 -20.01
C LEU A 18 -16.55 -98.07 -20.08
N THR A 19 -15.68 -99.06 -20.56
CA THR A 19 -14.26 -98.73 -20.71
C THR A 19 -14.00 -97.74 -21.85
N THR A 20 -14.72 -97.81 -22.97
CA THR A 20 -14.62 -96.86 -24.04
C THR A 20 -15.17 -95.47 -23.69
N ALA A 21 -16.22 -95.35 -22.85
CA ALA A 21 -16.75 -94.13 -22.32
C ALA A 21 -15.75 -93.42 -21.40
N LYS A 22 -15.04 -94.23 -20.59
CA LYS A 22 -13.98 -93.69 -19.69
C LYS A 22 -12.74 -93.24 -20.47
N LEU A 23 -12.33 -93.95 -21.51
CA LEU A 23 -11.19 -93.60 -22.37
C LEU A 23 -11.49 -92.34 -23.24
N LYS A 24 -12.74 -92.15 -23.60
CA LYS A 24 -13.15 -90.92 -24.33
C LYS A 24 -13.45 -89.72 -23.43
N GLY A 25 -13.17 -89.82 -22.13
CA GLY A 25 -13.34 -88.65 -21.21
C GLY A 25 -14.78 -88.25 -20.97
N VAL A 26 -15.80 -89.10 -21.33
CA VAL A 26 -17.23 -88.77 -21.11
C VAL A 26 -17.64 -88.97 -19.66
N ILE A 27 -16.87 -89.79 -18.89
CA ILE A 27 -17.13 -89.96 -17.47
C ILE A 27 -15.81 -89.62 -16.70
N GLY A 28 -15.80 -88.49 -16.00
CA GLY A 28 -14.65 -88.06 -15.17
C GLY A 28 -13.77 -87.04 -15.85
N GLY A 29 -14.34 -86.12 -16.66
CA GLY A 29 -13.61 -84.99 -17.12
C GLY A 29 -13.23 -84.08 -15.92
N GLU A 30 -11.94 -83.83 -15.74
CA GLU A 30 -11.46 -82.80 -14.81
C GLU A 30 -12.11 -81.46 -15.24
N GLU A 31 -12.85 -80.78 -14.33
CA GLU A 31 -13.27 -79.42 -14.55
C GLU A 31 -12.01 -78.55 -14.69
N ALA A 32 -11.68 -78.22 -15.91
CA ALA A 32 -10.59 -77.27 -16.14
C ALA A 32 -11.01 -75.95 -15.54
N LEU A 33 -10.32 -75.57 -14.46
CA LEU A 33 -10.45 -74.16 -13.93
C LEU A 33 -10.05 -73.19 -15.00
N VAL A 34 -11.03 -72.48 -15.53
CA VAL A 34 -10.76 -71.40 -16.42
C VAL A 34 -10.23 -70.21 -15.59
N VAL A 35 -8.93 -70.03 -15.63
CA VAL A 35 -8.27 -68.89 -14.99
C VAL A 35 -8.01 -67.83 -16.02
N GLN A 36 -8.39 -66.62 -15.72
CA GLN A 36 -8.07 -65.44 -16.51
C GLN A 36 -6.66 -64.99 -16.09
N THR A 37 -5.71 -65.05 -16.99
CA THR A 37 -4.34 -64.60 -16.74
C THR A 37 -4.11 -63.31 -17.48
N GLU A 38 -3.63 -62.34 -16.75
CA GLU A 38 -3.23 -61.04 -17.30
C GLU A 38 -1.70 -60.89 -17.14
N THR A 39 -1.06 -60.36 -18.16
CA THR A 39 0.38 -60.10 -18.11
C THR A 39 0.69 -58.94 -17.19
N VAL A 40 1.57 -59.16 -16.22
CA VAL A 40 2.07 -58.13 -15.33
C VAL A 40 2.93 -57.16 -16.15
N PHE A 41 2.56 -55.89 -16.14
CA PHE A 41 3.37 -54.84 -16.75
C PHE A 41 3.89 -53.89 -15.67
N SER A 42 5.12 -53.39 -15.86
CA SER A 42 5.65 -52.30 -15.05
C SER A 42 5.17 -50.99 -15.58
N GLY A 43 4.37 -50.25 -14.81
CA GLY A 43 3.90 -48.92 -15.12
C GLY A 43 4.42 -47.90 -14.13
N ARG A 44 4.60 -46.65 -14.57
CA ARG A 44 4.88 -45.53 -13.68
C ARG A 44 3.56 -45.05 -13.07
N ILE A 45 3.45 -45.09 -11.76
CA ILE A 45 2.34 -44.53 -11.01
C ILE A 45 2.72 -43.05 -10.72
N THR A 46 1.96 -42.11 -11.21
CA THR A 46 2.12 -40.69 -10.88
C THR A 46 1.02 -40.34 -9.91
N GLU A 47 1.40 -40.02 -8.68
CA GLU A 47 0.50 -39.45 -7.69
C GLU A 47 0.47 -37.91 -7.89
N THR A 48 -0.70 -37.36 -8.12
CA THR A 48 -0.89 -35.92 -8.21
C THR A 48 -1.51 -35.42 -6.91
N VAL A 49 -0.73 -34.65 -6.16
CA VAL A 49 -1.21 -34.03 -4.94
C VAL A 49 -1.69 -32.61 -5.32
N PRO A 50 -3.00 -32.34 -5.27
CA PRO A 50 -3.49 -30.97 -5.50
C PRO A 50 -3.07 -30.07 -4.34
N ALA A 51 -2.41 -28.96 -4.64
CA ALA A 51 -2.08 -27.94 -3.67
C ALA A 51 -2.76 -26.62 -4.08
N ASN A 52 -3.49 -26.02 -3.15
CA ASN A 52 -4.08 -24.70 -3.32
C ASN A 52 -3.14 -23.68 -2.71
N GLY A 53 -2.86 -22.61 -3.45
CA GLY A 53 -2.03 -21.49 -3.01
C GLY A 53 -2.60 -20.16 -3.49
N LYS A 54 -2.28 -19.09 -2.77
CA LYS A 54 -2.57 -17.71 -3.17
C LYS A 54 -1.27 -17.03 -3.53
N ILE A 55 -1.20 -16.48 -4.73
CA ILE A 55 -0.07 -15.65 -5.15
C ILE A 55 -0.30 -14.26 -4.57
N GLN A 56 0.67 -13.76 -3.83
CA GLN A 56 0.68 -12.42 -3.27
C GLN A 56 1.95 -11.70 -3.69
N PRO A 57 1.91 -10.38 -3.91
CA PRO A 57 3.11 -9.61 -4.16
C PRO A 57 4.00 -9.60 -2.91
N GLU A 58 5.31 -9.49 -3.11
CA GLU A 58 6.28 -9.33 -2.02
C GLU A 58 6.08 -8.02 -1.27
N MET A 59 5.69 -6.96 -2.01
CA MET A 59 5.41 -5.64 -1.45
C MET A 59 4.12 -5.08 -2.08
N GLU A 60 3.20 -4.64 -1.24
CA GLU A 60 1.98 -3.94 -1.63
C GLU A 60 1.90 -2.62 -0.88
N VAL A 61 1.71 -1.51 -1.61
CA VAL A 61 1.55 -0.17 -1.04
C VAL A 61 0.18 0.36 -1.40
N LYS A 62 -0.65 0.58 -0.38
CA LYS A 62 -1.94 1.22 -0.54
C LYS A 62 -1.76 2.74 -0.53
N ILE A 63 -2.14 3.38 -1.63
CA ILE A 63 -2.10 4.83 -1.79
C ILE A 63 -3.52 5.37 -1.54
N SER A 64 -3.63 6.34 -0.64
CA SER A 64 -4.88 7.05 -0.35
C SER A 64 -4.62 8.56 -0.41
N PRO A 65 -5.61 9.36 -0.83
CA PRO A 65 -5.48 10.81 -0.79
C PRO A 65 -5.42 11.29 0.68
N ASP A 66 -4.55 12.27 0.94
CA ASP A 66 -4.44 12.95 2.24
C ASP A 66 -5.26 14.24 2.30
N VAL A 67 -5.84 14.65 1.16
CA VAL A 67 -6.61 15.89 1.01
C VAL A 67 -7.90 15.60 0.25
N SER A 68 -8.95 16.34 0.56
CA SER A 68 -10.26 16.16 -0.05
C SER A 68 -10.41 17.04 -1.29
N GLY A 69 -11.06 16.51 -2.33
CA GLY A 69 -11.35 17.30 -3.55
C GLY A 69 -11.77 16.41 -4.71
N GLU A 70 -12.04 17.04 -5.85
CA GLU A 70 -12.39 16.37 -7.10
C GLU A 70 -11.11 15.94 -7.85
N ILE A 71 -11.10 14.75 -8.42
CA ILE A 71 -10.02 14.26 -9.26
C ILE A 71 -10.11 14.95 -10.64
N THR A 72 -9.18 15.84 -10.91
CA THR A 72 -9.12 16.55 -12.21
C THR A 72 -8.34 15.77 -13.25
N GLU A 73 -7.33 15.02 -12.83
CA GLU A 73 -6.48 14.24 -13.72
C GLU A 73 -6.20 12.86 -13.10
N LEU A 74 -6.39 11.83 -13.92
CA LEU A 74 -6.10 10.44 -13.59
C LEU A 74 -5.26 9.88 -14.75
N THR A 75 -3.97 9.68 -14.52
CA THR A 75 -2.99 9.37 -15.56
C THR A 75 -2.82 7.87 -15.76
N ILE A 76 -3.32 7.05 -14.83
CA ILE A 76 -3.07 5.61 -14.73
C ILE A 76 -4.34 4.79 -14.91
N LYS A 77 -4.15 3.50 -15.28
CA LYS A 77 -5.19 2.47 -15.32
C LYS A 77 -4.74 1.23 -14.54
N GLU A 78 -5.69 0.35 -14.23
CA GLU A 78 -5.35 -0.97 -13.69
C GLU A 78 -4.47 -1.75 -14.67
N GLY A 79 -3.40 -2.33 -14.16
CA GLY A 79 -2.41 -3.08 -14.94
C GLY A 79 -1.24 -2.25 -15.46
N ASP A 80 -1.29 -0.92 -15.39
CA ASP A 80 -0.21 -0.06 -15.86
C ASP A 80 1.03 -0.19 -14.97
N TRP A 81 2.19 -0.15 -15.60
CA TRP A 81 3.48 -0.03 -14.92
C TRP A 81 3.81 1.43 -14.68
N VAL A 82 4.23 1.76 -13.46
CA VAL A 82 4.63 3.11 -13.05
C VAL A 82 6.00 3.09 -12.42
N GLU A 83 6.75 4.16 -12.60
CA GLU A 83 8.03 4.39 -11.94
C GLU A 83 7.85 5.24 -10.67
N LYS A 84 8.77 5.07 -9.73
CA LYS A 84 8.79 5.92 -8.54
C LYS A 84 8.90 7.40 -8.93
N GLY A 85 7.94 8.20 -8.49
CA GLY A 85 7.86 9.63 -8.78
C GLY A 85 6.90 10.00 -9.91
N ASP A 86 6.30 9.03 -10.60
CA ASP A 86 5.29 9.30 -11.61
C ASP A 86 4.02 9.88 -10.98
N LEU A 87 3.41 10.85 -11.66
CA LEU A 87 2.13 11.43 -11.25
C LEU A 87 1.01 10.42 -11.53
N LEU A 88 0.33 10.01 -10.48
CA LEU A 88 -0.79 9.07 -10.55
C LEU A 88 -2.13 9.80 -10.66
N ILE A 89 -2.37 10.71 -9.72
CA ILE A 89 -3.65 11.40 -9.55
C ILE A 89 -3.39 12.86 -9.23
N ARG A 90 -4.20 13.75 -9.79
CA ARG A 90 -4.27 15.16 -9.42
C ARG A 90 -5.66 15.52 -8.93
N ILE A 91 -5.71 16.00 -7.70
CA ILE A 91 -6.91 16.57 -7.07
C ILE A 91 -6.96 18.05 -7.41
N ASN A 92 -8.15 18.65 -7.52
CA ASN A 92 -8.33 20.06 -7.82
C ASN A 92 -7.54 20.94 -6.83
N PRO A 93 -6.50 21.65 -7.27
CA PRO A 93 -5.62 22.41 -6.40
C PRO A 93 -6.13 23.82 -6.08
N GLU A 94 -7.22 24.27 -6.69
CA GLU A 94 -7.64 25.69 -6.70
C GLU A 94 -7.85 26.24 -5.28
N ILE A 95 -8.56 25.50 -4.43
CA ILE A 95 -8.83 25.92 -3.04
C ILE A 95 -7.52 25.98 -2.23
N TYR A 96 -6.62 25.02 -2.45
CA TYR A 96 -5.33 24.92 -1.77
C TYR A 96 -4.37 26.02 -2.24
N ALA A 97 -4.36 26.33 -3.53
CA ALA A 97 -3.59 27.45 -4.09
C ALA A 97 -4.06 28.80 -3.54
N ALA A 98 -5.38 29.04 -3.51
CA ALA A 98 -5.95 30.25 -2.92
C ALA A 98 -5.61 30.38 -1.41
N ASN A 99 -5.62 29.24 -0.67
CA ASN A 99 -5.21 29.23 0.74
C ASN A 99 -3.72 29.56 0.90
N LEU A 100 -2.86 29.01 0.03
CA LEU A 100 -1.43 29.30 0.03
C LEU A 100 -1.18 30.80 -0.19
N ASP A 101 -1.85 31.42 -1.17
CA ASP A 101 -1.73 32.85 -1.46
C ASP A 101 -2.20 33.71 -0.28
N ARG A 102 -3.27 33.30 0.40
CA ARG A 102 -3.73 33.96 1.63
C ARG A 102 -2.69 33.90 2.74
N MET A 103 -2.07 32.71 2.98
CA MET A 103 -1.02 32.56 4.00
C MET A 103 0.24 33.36 3.64
N LYS A 104 0.58 33.45 2.35
CA LYS A 104 1.69 34.28 1.84
C LYS A 104 1.46 35.76 2.10
N ALA A 105 0.23 36.26 1.86
CA ALA A 105 -0.15 37.60 2.17
C ALA A 105 -0.09 37.92 3.68
N SER A 106 -0.56 36.97 4.52
CA SER A 106 -0.47 37.06 5.97
C SER A 106 0.99 37.15 6.46
N LEU A 107 1.87 36.32 5.92
CA LEU A 107 3.31 36.37 6.23
C LEU A 107 3.92 37.75 5.86
N ASN A 108 3.56 38.30 4.70
CA ASN A 108 4.04 39.60 4.28
C ASN A 108 3.58 40.72 5.25
N ASN A 109 2.35 40.63 5.77
CA ASN A 109 1.84 41.55 6.79
C ASN A 109 2.65 41.44 8.10
N MET A 110 2.95 40.20 8.56
CA MET A 110 3.77 40.02 9.77
C MET A 110 5.20 40.51 9.56
N LYS A 111 5.80 40.31 8.38
CA LYS A 111 7.13 40.88 8.05
C LYS A 111 7.13 42.41 8.00
N SER A 112 6.06 43.03 7.51
CA SER A 112 5.91 44.47 7.55
C SER A 112 5.80 45.03 8.96
N ASN A 113 5.02 44.34 9.84
CA ASN A 113 4.95 44.68 11.25
C ASN A 113 6.32 44.57 11.94
N LEU A 114 7.04 43.47 11.69
CA LEU A 114 8.41 43.26 12.22
C LEU A 114 9.32 44.42 11.78
N SER A 115 9.23 44.87 10.53
CA SER A 115 10.03 45.99 10.03
C SER A 115 9.70 47.29 10.76
N GLN A 116 8.42 47.51 11.06
CA GLN A 116 7.97 48.66 11.85
C GLN A 116 8.53 48.59 13.29
N GLN A 117 8.45 47.44 13.96
CA GLN A 117 9.01 47.26 15.30
C GLN A 117 10.53 47.47 15.32
N LYS A 118 11.24 47.00 14.28
CA LYS A 118 12.69 47.23 14.15
C LYS A 118 13.02 48.74 13.97
N ALA A 119 12.22 49.44 13.22
CA ALA A 119 12.40 50.92 13.08
C ALA A 119 12.17 51.62 14.42
N GLN A 120 11.14 51.23 15.19
CA GLN A 120 10.87 51.76 16.53
C GLN A 120 12.00 51.41 17.52
N LEU A 121 12.52 50.21 17.48
CA LEU A 121 13.68 49.79 18.30
C LEU A 121 14.90 50.72 17.96
N LYS A 122 15.15 50.97 16.68
CA LYS A 122 16.26 51.80 16.26
C LYS A 122 16.14 53.23 16.79
N ASP A 123 14.92 53.83 16.76
CA ASP A 123 14.66 55.16 17.32
C ASP A 123 14.89 55.17 18.84
N THR A 124 14.37 54.19 19.59
CA THR A 124 14.54 54.11 21.04
C THR A 124 16.01 53.82 21.41
N GLU A 125 16.74 53.00 20.66
CA GLU A 125 18.17 52.77 20.84
C GLU A 125 18.98 54.06 20.72
N LEU A 126 18.72 54.88 19.66
CA LEU A 126 19.39 56.17 19.46
C LEU A 126 19.10 57.16 20.59
N LYS A 127 17.86 57.16 21.12
CA LYS A 127 17.47 57.97 22.28
C LYS A 127 18.18 57.50 23.56
N HIS A 128 18.16 56.22 23.80
CA HIS A 128 18.84 55.63 24.94
C HIS A 128 20.36 55.92 24.91
N ASN A 129 21.04 55.70 23.81
CA ASN A 129 22.46 55.99 23.64
C ASN A 129 22.78 57.45 23.89
N ARG A 130 21.94 58.36 23.41
CA ARG A 130 22.06 59.81 23.71
C ARG A 130 21.89 60.09 25.18
N ASN A 131 20.87 59.55 25.85
CA ASN A 131 20.62 59.78 27.26
C ASN A 131 21.72 59.11 28.14
N THR A 132 22.30 57.99 27.74
CA THR A 132 23.49 57.42 28.41
C THR A 132 24.64 58.41 28.41
N ASN A 133 24.97 59.02 27.26
CA ASN A 133 26.03 60.00 27.13
C ASN A 133 25.76 61.29 27.96
N LEU A 134 24.49 61.72 28.10
CA LEU A 134 24.09 62.88 28.90
C LEU A 134 24.13 62.54 30.40
N PHE A 135 23.73 61.36 30.79
CA PHE A 135 23.77 60.88 32.15
C PHE A 135 25.22 60.80 32.69
N ASP A 136 26.15 60.24 31.85
CA ASP A 136 27.58 60.21 32.18
C ASP A 136 28.17 61.61 32.43
N LYS A 137 27.67 62.59 31.69
CA LYS A 137 28.00 64.02 31.85
C LYS A 137 27.22 64.74 32.96
N LYS A 138 26.39 64.00 33.74
CA LYS A 138 25.51 64.52 34.77
C LYS A 138 24.53 65.63 34.26
N ALA A 139 24.14 65.52 32.99
CA ALA A 139 23.25 66.51 32.35
C ALA A 139 21.77 66.15 32.42
N ILE A 140 21.39 64.95 32.84
CA ILE A 140 20.03 64.46 33.06
C ILE A 140 19.89 63.75 34.38
N SER A 141 18.65 63.56 34.87
CA SER A 141 18.33 62.82 36.07
C SER A 141 18.40 61.31 35.89
N SER A 142 18.59 60.55 37.04
CA SER A 142 18.52 59.09 37.03
C SER A 142 17.16 58.59 36.56
N ALA A 143 16.08 59.23 36.93
CA ALA A 143 14.72 58.85 36.49
C ALA A 143 14.51 58.95 34.95
N GLU A 144 15.12 59.96 34.34
CA GLU A 144 15.06 60.14 32.87
C GLU A 144 15.91 59.09 32.14
N TYR A 145 17.08 58.76 32.68
CA TYR A 145 17.92 57.67 32.19
C TYR A 145 17.20 56.33 32.29
N GLU A 146 16.65 55.96 33.46
CA GLU A 146 15.91 54.73 33.70
C GLU A 146 14.69 54.62 32.76
N THR A 147 13.98 55.74 32.55
CA THR A 147 12.83 55.79 31.59
C THR A 147 13.29 55.43 30.16
N SER A 148 14.45 55.97 29.72
CA SER A 148 14.97 55.71 28.39
C SER A 148 15.46 54.26 28.23
N GLN A 149 16.04 53.69 29.30
CA GLN A 149 16.46 52.29 29.36
C GLN A 149 15.26 51.34 29.29
N ASN A 150 14.20 51.59 30.06
CA ASN A 150 12.99 50.81 30.04
C ASN A 150 12.29 50.85 28.68
N ASN A 151 12.22 52.04 28.04
CA ASN A 151 11.65 52.18 26.70
C ASN A 151 12.44 51.39 25.62
N TYR A 152 13.77 51.39 25.71
CA TYR A 152 14.62 50.59 24.85
C TYR A 152 14.38 49.11 25.05
N GLU A 153 14.30 48.60 26.29
CA GLU A 153 14.07 47.20 26.60
C GLU A 153 12.66 46.74 26.13
N ILE A 154 11.63 47.58 26.34
CA ILE A 154 10.27 47.33 25.81
C ILE A 154 10.28 47.19 24.28
N ALA A 155 10.97 48.09 23.59
CA ALA A 155 11.05 48.01 22.13
C ALA A 155 11.81 46.79 21.63
N LYS A 156 12.83 46.35 22.35
CA LYS A 156 13.58 45.13 22.05
C LYS A 156 12.70 43.88 22.21
N LEU A 157 11.94 43.79 23.30
CA LEU A 157 10.97 42.72 23.51
C LEU A 157 9.87 42.71 22.48
N ALA A 158 9.40 43.90 22.01
CA ALA A 158 8.41 44.02 20.96
C ALA A 158 8.91 43.48 19.61
N VAL A 159 10.20 43.71 19.28
CA VAL A 159 10.83 43.10 18.09
C VAL A 159 10.91 41.60 18.22
N GLU A 160 11.30 41.06 19.38
CA GLU A 160 11.37 39.63 19.63
C GLU A 160 9.98 38.98 19.49
N ALA A 161 8.94 39.55 20.10
CA ALA A 161 7.57 39.08 19.98
C ALA A 161 7.09 39.07 18.50
N SER A 162 7.45 40.13 17.73
CA SER A 162 7.13 40.23 16.32
C SER A 162 7.90 39.18 15.48
N GLN A 163 9.14 38.84 15.85
CA GLN A 163 9.89 37.75 15.21
C GLN A 163 9.22 36.39 15.41
N TYR A 164 8.70 36.09 16.61
CA TYR A 164 7.93 34.88 16.85
C TYR A 164 6.63 34.84 16.05
N SER A 165 5.97 35.99 15.86
CA SER A 165 4.78 36.11 15.03
C SER A 165 5.08 35.80 13.55
N VAL A 166 6.22 36.27 13.03
CA VAL A 166 6.69 35.93 11.68
C VAL A 166 6.96 34.44 11.57
N LYS A 167 7.67 33.86 12.55
CA LYS A 167 7.97 32.41 12.57
C LYS A 167 6.69 31.56 12.61
N SER A 168 5.69 31.96 13.37
CA SER A 168 4.37 31.30 13.38
C SER A 168 3.68 31.36 12.02
N SER A 169 3.70 32.53 11.37
CA SER A 169 3.11 32.70 10.04
C SER A 169 3.87 31.95 8.94
N GLU A 170 5.20 31.79 9.08
CA GLU A 170 6.02 30.94 8.20
C GLU A 170 5.64 29.45 8.34
N ALA A 171 5.35 28.99 9.56
CA ALA A 171 4.87 27.62 9.78
C ALA A 171 3.51 27.39 9.11
N SER A 172 2.58 28.34 9.23
CA SER A 172 1.27 28.28 8.57
C SER A 172 1.37 28.29 7.04
N LEU A 173 2.30 29.09 6.50
CA LEU A 173 2.58 29.08 5.05
C LEU A 173 3.12 27.72 4.58
N LYS A 174 4.03 27.13 5.35
CA LYS A 174 4.59 25.80 5.03
C LYS A 174 3.51 24.72 5.07
N GLU A 175 2.59 24.78 6.03
CA GLU A 175 1.44 23.87 6.10
C GLU A 175 0.56 24.00 4.84
N ALA A 176 0.20 25.22 4.44
CA ALA A 176 -0.58 25.45 3.23
C ALA A 176 0.14 24.96 1.97
N GLN A 177 1.47 25.13 1.89
CA GLN A 177 2.29 24.58 0.79
C GLN A 177 2.27 23.05 0.77
N ASN A 178 2.39 22.41 1.93
CA ASN A 178 2.33 20.95 2.02
C ASN A 178 0.97 20.42 1.58
N ASN A 179 -0.13 21.09 1.99
CA ASN A 179 -1.47 20.71 1.58
C ASN A 179 -1.68 20.88 0.07
N LEU A 180 -1.12 21.91 -0.54
CA LEU A 180 -1.11 22.06 -2.00
C LEU A 180 -0.30 20.94 -2.67
N ASN A 181 0.87 20.60 -2.15
CA ASN A 181 1.69 19.53 -2.72
C ASN A 181 0.98 18.17 -2.66
N ARG A 182 0.17 17.91 -1.61
CA ARG A 182 -0.63 16.70 -1.45
C ARG A 182 -1.78 16.57 -2.43
N THR A 183 -2.14 17.63 -3.17
CA THR A 183 -3.13 17.53 -4.27
C THR A 183 -2.60 16.74 -5.46
N SER A 184 -1.29 16.57 -5.57
CA SER A 184 -0.65 15.75 -6.59
C SER A 184 -0.06 14.50 -5.93
N ILE A 185 -0.61 13.34 -6.27
CA ILE A 185 -0.24 12.05 -5.70
C ILE A 185 0.72 11.35 -6.65
N TYR A 186 1.90 11.02 -6.14
CA TYR A 186 2.98 10.38 -6.90
C TYR A 186 3.22 8.96 -6.42
N ALA A 187 3.76 8.11 -7.30
CA ALA A 187 4.15 6.75 -6.97
C ALA A 187 5.32 6.73 -5.97
N PRO A 188 5.17 6.11 -4.78
CA PRO A 188 6.25 6.01 -3.80
C PRO A 188 7.31 4.96 -4.16
N ILE A 189 6.92 3.96 -4.96
CA ILE A 189 7.77 2.87 -5.47
C ILE A 189 7.41 2.60 -6.93
N SER A 190 8.31 1.97 -7.67
CA SER A 190 8.02 1.45 -9.01
C SER A 190 7.26 0.12 -8.90
N GLY A 191 6.29 -0.09 -9.78
CA GLY A 191 5.48 -1.31 -9.76
C GLY A 191 4.26 -1.24 -10.68
N THR A 192 3.42 -2.26 -10.61
CA THR A 192 2.17 -2.34 -11.39
C THR A 192 0.97 -1.95 -10.52
N ILE A 193 0.07 -1.18 -11.07
CA ILE A 193 -1.20 -0.82 -10.43
C ILE A 193 -2.11 -2.05 -10.40
N SER A 194 -2.30 -2.63 -9.23
CA SER A 194 -3.12 -3.83 -9.05
C SER A 194 -4.62 -3.54 -9.00
N ARG A 195 -4.99 -2.39 -8.46
CA ARG A 195 -6.40 -1.96 -8.35
C ARG A 195 -6.51 -0.45 -8.32
N LEU A 196 -7.52 0.08 -8.97
CA LEU A 196 -7.87 1.49 -9.00
C LEU A 196 -9.34 1.65 -8.55
N ASN A 197 -9.55 2.23 -7.36
CA ASN A 197 -10.89 2.36 -6.77
C ASN A 197 -11.47 3.78 -6.93
N VAL A 198 -10.92 4.57 -7.86
CA VAL A 198 -11.34 5.96 -8.08
C VAL A 198 -11.43 6.26 -9.56
N GLU A 199 -12.28 7.21 -9.93
CA GLU A 199 -12.48 7.64 -11.31
C GLU A 199 -12.22 9.15 -11.46
N LYS A 200 -11.89 9.56 -12.69
CA LYS A 200 -11.77 11.00 -13.01
C LYS A 200 -13.11 11.70 -12.84
N GLY A 201 -13.12 12.84 -12.13
CA GLY A 201 -14.33 13.58 -11.77
C GLY A 201 -14.96 13.14 -10.45
N GLU A 202 -14.46 12.07 -9.83
CA GLU A 202 -14.93 11.63 -8.53
C GLU A 202 -14.39 12.54 -7.42
N ARG A 203 -15.19 12.71 -6.36
CA ARG A 203 -14.78 13.46 -5.18
C ARG A 203 -14.24 12.52 -4.10
N VAL A 204 -12.98 12.70 -3.76
CA VAL A 204 -12.30 11.94 -2.70
C VAL A 204 -12.27 12.73 -1.39
N VAL A 205 -12.17 12.00 -0.29
CA VAL A 205 -12.05 12.54 1.07
C VAL A 205 -10.73 12.04 1.65
N GLY A 206 -9.92 12.96 2.13
CA GLY A 206 -8.66 12.68 2.81
C GLY A 206 -8.83 12.46 4.31
#